data_c97024a44d6fc39236b31fb87ce38cba
#
_entry.id   c97024a44d6fc39236b31fb87ce38cba
#
_cell.length_a   1.000
_cell.length_b   1.000
_cell.length_c   1.000
_cell.angle_alpha   90.00
_cell.angle_beta   90.00
_cell.angle_gamma   90.00
#
_symmetry.space_group_name_H-M   'P 1'
#
loop_
_entity.id
_entity.type
_entity.pdbx_description
1 polymer ?
#
loop_
_entity_poly.entity_id
_entity_poly.type
_entity_poly.pdbx_seq_one_letter_code
_entity_poly.pdbx_strand_id
1 'polypeptide(L)'
;MDCPSEIKMIESQFERLDDNIKLEFDLNERKVTFYHNIKDEIILKSLKGISLPGTIISTNDIEEFEIPDIAPSVEARTLKYLLLINFTMFVIEVTLGIYAQSSGLLADGLDMLADSLVYGVSLYAVGKAINIKNKAAYMSGIMQISLGVVCLIEVGRKFYFGSEPISNIMIITSIMALIANVFCLFLIHKHKDGEIHMKASWIFSANDVIVNLGVIYSGTFVYFLNSNIPDLAVGALVSIIVIRGGFAIIKMTRGKRMAVGYCGASGNGC
;
A
#
# COMPACT_ATOMS: atom_id res chain seq x y z
N MET A 1 26.28 15.01 2.11
CA MET A 1 25.31 14.13 1.47
C MET A 1 24.56 14.93 0.43
N ASP A 2 24.73 14.55 -0.85
CA ASP A 2 24.20 15.37 -1.96
C ASP A 2 23.12 14.63 -2.76
N CYS A 3 22.86 13.35 -2.44
CA CYS A 3 22.05 12.51 -3.31
C CYS A 3 21.28 11.41 -2.51
N PRO A 4 20.03 11.10 -2.87
CA PRO A 4 19.26 10.02 -2.26
C PRO A 4 19.93 8.64 -2.33
N SER A 5 20.88 8.44 -3.27
CA SER A 5 21.65 7.19 -3.36
C SER A 5 22.64 7.03 -2.20
N GLU A 6 23.19 8.12 -1.68
CA GLU A 6 24.09 8.10 -0.51
C GLU A 6 23.34 7.68 0.76
N ILE A 7 22.10 8.15 0.93
CA ILE A 7 21.23 7.72 2.03
C ILE A 7 21.07 6.21 2.03
N LYS A 8 20.71 5.63 0.87
CA LYS A 8 20.54 4.19 0.74
C LYS A 8 21.82 3.39 0.99
N MET A 9 22.98 3.94 0.62
CA MET A 9 24.27 3.29 0.91
C MET A 9 24.56 3.28 2.41
N ILE A 10 24.30 4.41 3.09
CA ILE A 10 24.45 4.50 4.54
C ILE A 10 23.47 3.53 5.24
N GLU A 11 22.19 3.58 4.91
CA GLU A 11 21.17 2.70 5.48
C GLU A 11 21.57 1.22 5.30
N SER A 12 21.91 0.81 4.08
CA SER A 12 22.26 -0.60 3.81
C SER A 12 23.54 -1.07 4.50
N GLN A 13 24.47 -0.16 4.77
CA GLN A 13 25.71 -0.50 5.48
C GLN A 13 25.47 -0.67 6.99
N PHE A 14 24.63 0.20 7.58
CA PHE A 14 24.38 0.17 9.01
C PHE A 14 23.32 -0.85 9.42
N GLU A 15 22.34 -1.16 8.57
CA GLU A 15 21.44 -2.32 8.74
C GLU A 15 22.20 -3.67 8.82
N ARG A 16 23.38 -3.76 8.22
CA ARG A 16 24.23 -4.95 8.31
C ARG A 16 25.09 -5.01 9.56
N LEU A 17 25.32 -3.87 10.19
CA LEU A 17 26.21 -3.75 11.33
C LEU A 17 25.50 -4.07 12.65
N ASP A 18 24.36 -3.48 12.87
CA ASP A 18 23.52 -3.68 14.06
C ASP A 18 22.09 -3.19 13.78
N ASP A 19 21.09 -4.03 14.02
CA ASP A 19 19.67 -3.72 13.84
C ASP A 19 19.17 -2.62 14.81
N ASN A 20 19.96 -2.26 15.83
CA ASN A 20 19.62 -1.23 16.82
C ASN A 20 20.13 0.16 16.44
N ILE A 21 20.89 0.31 15.34
CA ILE A 21 21.34 1.62 14.88
C ILE A 21 20.21 2.31 14.12
N LYS A 22 19.85 3.51 14.57
CA LYS A 22 18.87 4.33 13.86
C LYS A 22 19.53 5.55 13.26
N LEU A 23 19.03 5.94 12.09
CA LEU A 23 19.57 6.99 11.25
C LEU A 23 18.50 8.04 10.99
N GLU A 24 18.84 9.30 11.20
CA GLU A 24 18.03 10.46 10.83
C GLU A 24 18.83 11.33 9.86
N PHE A 25 18.23 11.64 8.70
CA PHE A 25 18.91 12.38 7.63
C PHE A 25 18.31 13.77 7.46
N ASP A 26 19.15 14.80 7.57
CA ASP A 26 18.84 16.16 7.14
C ASP A 26 19.59 16.48 5.85
N LEU A 27 18.85 16.46 4.73
CA LEU A 27 19.40 16.75 3.41
C LEU A 27 19.74 18.23 3.22
N ASN A 28 19.04 19.16 3.91
CA ASN A 28 19.28 20.58 3.77
C ASN A 28 20.60 20.99 4.44
N GLU A 29 20.87 20.40 5.61
CA GLU A 29 22.12 20.66 6.34
C GLU A 29 23.21 19.64 6.03
N ARG A 30 22.93 18.63 5.17
CA ARG A 30 23.85 17.54 4.79
C ARG A 30 24.37 16.77 6.00
N LYS A 31 23.51 16.58 7.01
CA LYS A 31 23.82 15.90 8.27
C LYS A 31 23.15 14.53 8.33
N VAL A 32 23.77 13.61 9.04
CA VAL A 32 23.17 12.36 9.48
C VAL A 32 23.39 12.22 10.98
N THR A 33 22.31 11.96 11.70
CA THR A 33 22.35 11.68 13.12
C THR A 33 22.26 10.17 13.32
N PHE A 34 23.25 9.62 14.02
CA PHE A 34 23.29 8.20 14.37
C PHE A 34 22.88 8.04 15.83
N TYR A 35 21.87 7.22 16.06
CA TYR A 35 21.47 6.79 17.40
C TYR A 35 21.94 5.36 17.60
N HIS A 36 22.89 5.14 18.53
CA HIS A 36 23.58 3.86 18.67
C HIS A 36 24.15 3.63 20.06
N ASN A 37 24.39 2.36 20.39
CA ASN A 37 25.08 1.95 21.63
C ASN A 37 26.48 1.39 21.35
N ILE A 38 27.04 1.64 20.16
CA ILE A 38 28.38 1.18 19.76
C ILE A 38 29.38 2.33 19.82
N LYS A 39 30.67 2.03 19.76
CA LYS A 39 31.72 3.07 19.77
C LYS A 39 31.71 3.88 18.48
N ASP A 40 31.82 5.18 18.55
CA ASP A 40 31.87 6.15 17.43
C ASP A 40 32.94 5.77 16.37
N GLU A 41 34.04 5.16 16.80
CA GLU A 41 35.11 4.68 15.92
C GLU A 41 34.61 3.64 14.87
N ILE A 42 33.64 2.81 15.27
CA ILE A 42 33.06 1.78 14.39
C ILE A 42 32.22 2.46 13.32
N ILE A 43 31.46 3.49 13.69
CA ILE A 43 30.63 4.27 12.75
C ILE A 43 31.53 4.96 11.71
N LEU A 44 32.58 5.66 12.17
CA LEU A 44 33.52 6.33 11.29
C LEU A 44 34.25 5.35 10.35
N LYS A 45 34.61 4.17 10.84
CA LYS A 45 35.23 3.13 10.02
C LYS A 45 34.27 2.60 8.97
N SER A 46 33.02 2.42 9.30
CA SER A 46 31.97 1.95 8.38
C SER A 46 31.66 2.98 7.29
N LEU A 47 31.60 4.28 7.63
CA LEU A 47 31.44 5.37 6.67
C LEU A 47 32.62 5.47 5.71
N LYS A 48 33.86 5.29 6.20
CA LYS A 48 35.07 5.23 5.35
C LYS A 48 35.01 4.05 4.39
N GLY A 49 34.45 2.92 4.81
CA GLY A 49 34.29 1.71 3.98
C GLY A 49 33.39 1.90 2.76
N ILE A 50 32.46 2.86 2.80
CA ILE A 50 31.57 3.21 1.68
C ILE A 50 32.01 4.49 0.95
N SER A 51 33.26 4.91 1.14
CA SER A 51 33.86 6.11 0.52
C SER A 51 33.11 7.43 0.82
N LEU A 52 32.42 7.51 1.93
CA LEU A 52 31.75 8.72 2.43
C LEU A 52 32.49 9.22 3.68
N PRO A 53 33.53 10.08 3.54
CA PRO A 53 34.23 10.62 4.68
C PRO A 53 33.31 11.58 5.43
N GLY A 54 33.05 11.30 6.70
CA GLY A 54 32.28 12.15 7.61
C GLY A 54 33.15 12.65 8.76
N THR A 55 32.80 13.81 9.31
CA THR A 55 33.36 14.33 10.58
C THR A 55 32.27 14.36 11.63
N ILE A 56 32.60 13.95 12.85
CA ILE A 56 31.68 14.06 13.99
C ILE A 56 31.52 15.55 14.31
N ILE A 57 30.27 16.02 14.31
CA ILE A 57 29.96 17.42 14.67
C ILE A 57 29.73 17.51 16.18
N SER A 58 29.01 16.58 16.77
CA SER A 58 28.73 16.51 18.21
C SER A 58 28.37 15.08 18.59
N THR A 59 28.72 14.66 19.79
CA THR A 59 28.26 13.42 20.42
C THR A 59 27.62 13.79 21.75
N ASN A 60 26.40 13.38 22.00
CA ASN A 60 25.67 13.61 23.23
C ASN A 60 25.21 12.27 23.80
N ASP A 61 25.46 12.02 25.09
CA ASP A 61 24.87 10.88 25.79
C ASP A 61 23.39 11.18 26.07
N ILE A 62 22.51 10.30 25.64
CA ILE A 62 21.07 10.43 25.82
C ILE A 62 20.66 9.33 26.81
N GLU A 63 20.25 9.72 28.04
CA GLU A 63 19.88 8.75 29.09
C GLU A 63 18.58 7.99 28.79
N GLU A 64 17.69 8.57 28.01
CA GLU A 64 16.44 7.93 27.56
C GLU A 64 16.13 8.45 26.17
N PHE A 65 16.43 7.63 25.16
CA PHE A 65 16.04 7.94 23.79
C PHE A 65 14.61 7.48 23.58
N GLU A 66 13.65 8.32 23.94
CA GLU A 66 12.37 8.29 23.26
C GLU A 66 12.64 8.67 21.80
N ILE A 67 12.80 7.65 20.98
CA ILE A 67 12.70 7.84 19.53
C ILE A 67 11.44 8.69 19.35
N PRO A 68 11.49 9.83 18.63
CA PRO A 68 10.27 10.34 18.06
C PRO A 68 9.84 9.26 17.06
N ASP A 69 9.25 8.22 17.61
CA ASP A 69 8.37 7.37 16.86
C ASP A 69 7.35 8.37 16.32
N ILE A 70 7.52 8.77 15.08
CA ILE A 70 6.35 9.09 14.28
C ILE A 70 5.57 7.79 14.36
N ALA A 71 4.92 7.73 15.45
CA ALA A 71 4.40 6.63 16.21
C ALA A 71 4.03 5.47 15.28
N PRO A 72 4.76 4.34 15.27
CA PRO A 72 4.20 3.07 14.79
C PRO A 72 2.80 2.86 15.34
N SER A 73 2.50 3.41 16.52
CA SER A 73 1.18 3.41 17.11
C SER A 73 0.15 4.28 16.39
N VAL A 74 0.50 5.44 15.81
CA VAL A 74 -0.45 6.31 15.10
C VAL A 74 -0.70 5.76 13.69
N GLU A 75 0.34 5.33 12.98
CA GLU A 75 0.21 4.67 11.69
C GLU A 75 -0.55 3.34 11.82
N ALA A 76 -0.23 2.52 12.81
CA ALA A 76 -0.95 1.28 13.10
C ALA A 76 -2.42 1.53 13.44
N ARG A 77 -2.74 2.61 14.15
CA ARG A 77 -4.13 2.99 14.42
C ARG A 77 -4.86 3.41 13.16
N THR A 78 -4.24 4.23 12.31
CA THR A 78 -4.79 4.62 11.02
C THR A 78 -5.04 3.40 10.13
N LEU A 79 -4.06 2.50 9.98
CA LEU A 79 -4.21 1.26 9.22
C LEU A 79 -5.34 0.36 9.76
N LYS A 80 -5.56 0.31 11.07
CA LYS A 80 -6.69 -0.42 11.68
C LYS A 80 -8.03 0.17 11.28
N TYR A 81 -8.16 1.51 11.27
CA TYR A 81 -9.40 2.16 10.84
C TYR A 81 -9.65 1.93 9.35
N LEU A 82 -8.62 2.06 8.50
CA LEU A 82 -8.72 1.79 7.07
C LEU A 82 -9.15 0.34 6.81
N LEU A 83 -8.51 -0.62 7.47
CA LEU A 83 -8.88 -2.04 7.39
C LEU A 83 -10.34 -2.27 7.80
N LEU A 84 -10.77 -1.69 8.92
CA LEU A 84 -12.13 -1.90 9.43
C LEU A 84 -13.18 -1.28 8.49
N ILE A 85 -12.93 -0.07 7.99
CA ILE A 85 -13.85 0.62 7.07
C ILE A 85 -13.97 -0.17 5.77
N ASN A 86 -12.84 -0.49 5.12
CA ASN A 86 -12.83 -1.23 3.86
C ASN A 86 -13.43 -2.62 4.01
N PHE A 87 -13.12 -3.35 5.08
CA PHE A 87 -13.72 -4.67 5.32
C PHE A 87 -15.22 -4.59 5.55
N THR A 88 -15.69 -3.57 6.27
CA THR A 88 -17.13 -3.35 6.48
C THR A 88 -17.83 -3.02 5.15
N MET A 89 -17.25 -2.13 4.35
CA MET A 89 -17.78 -1.78 3.04
C MET A 89 -17.77 -2.96 2.09
N PHE A 90 -16.70 -3.76 2.07
CA PHE A 90 -16.67 -5.04 1.34
C PHE A 90 -17.88 -5.92 1.64
N VAL A 91 -18.20 -6.13 2.91
CA VAL A 91 -19.35 -6.99 3.30
C VAL A 91 -20.67 -6.39 2.80
N ILE A 92 -20.84 -5.07 2.93
CA ILE A 92 -22.05 -4.36 2.48
C ILE A 92 -22.16 -4.45 0.95
N GLU A 93 -21.11 -4.08 0.22
CA GLU A 93 -21.13 -3.98 -1.23
C GLU A 93 -21.27 -5.34 -1.91
N VAL A 94 -20.56 -6.36 -1.44
CA VAL A 94 -20.70 -7.72 -2.02
C VAL A 94 -22.10 -8.26 -1.76
N THR A 95 -22.64 -8.07 -0.55
CA THR A 95 -24.01 -8.54 -0.22
C THR A 95 -25.04 -7.84 -1.08
N LEU A 96 -24.99 -6.51 -1.16
CA LEU A 96 -25.91 -5.70 -1.95
C LEU A 96 -25.67 -5.86 -3.47
N GLY A 97 -24.42 -6.07 -3.90
CA GLY A 97 -24.06 -6.34 -5.29
C GLY A 97 -24.58 -7.67 -5.80
N ILE A 98 -24.58 -8.72 -4.97
CA ILE A 98 -25.25 -10.00 -5.28
C ILE A 98 -26.74 -9.79 -5.37
N TYR A 99 -27.35 -9.13 -4.37
CA TYR A 99 -28.80 -8.89 -4.35
C TYR A 99 -29.25 -8.00 -5.51
N ALA A 100 -28.52 -6.96 -5.83
CA ALA A 100 -28.79 -6.04 -6.94
C ALA A 100 -28.36 -6.59 -8.30
N GLN A 101 -27.79 -7.77 -8.38
CA GLN A 101 -27.21 -8.34 -9.60
C GLN A 101 -26.22 -7.39 -10.32
N SER A 102 -25.56 -6.49 -9.59
CA SER A 102 -24.63 -5.51 -10.14
C SER A 102 -23.20 -6.07 -10.20
N SER A 103 -22.56 -5.95 -11.35
CA SER A 103 -21.15 -6.31 -11.56
C SER A 103 -20.24 -5.20 -11.05
N GLY A 104 -20.67 -3.94 -11.15
CA GLY A 104 -19.94 -2.78 -10.66
C GLY A 104 -19.78 -2.83 -9.14
N LEU A 105 -20.88 -3.06 -8.39
CA LEU A 105 -20.83 -3.20 -6.93
C LEU A 105 -20.02 -4.42 -6.49
N LEU A 106 -20.12 -5.55 -7.19
CA LEU A 106 -19.30 -6.72 -6.87
C LEU A 106 -17.81 -6.46 -7.06
N ALA A 107 -17.45 -5.78 -8.16
CA ALA A 107 -16.07 -5.43 -8.43
C ALA A 107 -15.50 -4.45 -7.41
N ASP A 108 -16.27 -3.42 -7.06
CA ASP A 108 -15.93 -2.41 -6.05
C ASP A 108 -15.76 -3.06 -4.67
N GLY A 109 -16.72 -3.89 -4.24
CA GLY A 109 -16.62 -4.63 -2.98
C GLY A 109 -15.40 -5.58 -2.92
N LEU A 110 -15.05 -6.25 -4.02
CA LEU A 110 -13.85 -7.10 -4.07
C LEU A 110 -12.55 -6.27 -4.05
N ASP A 111 -12.56 -5.04 -4.56
CA ASP A 111 -11.45 -4.09 -4.42
C ASP A 111 -11.28 -3.66 -2.96
N MET A 112 -12.38 -3.33 -2.26
CA MET A 112 -12.38 -3.07 -0.81
C MET A 112 -11.79 -4.23 0.01
N LEU A 113 -12.08 -5.49 -0.38
CA LEU A 113 -11.44 -6.66 0.24
C LEU A 113 -9.94 -6.68 -0.03
N ALA A 114 -9.52 -6.42 -1.27
CA ALA A 114 -8.11 -6.39 -1.63
C ALA A 114 -7.35 -5.33 -0.82
N ASP A 115 -7.91 -4.15 -0.65
CA ASP A 115 -7.36 -3.08 0.17
C ASP A 115 -7.29 -3.45 1.64
N SER A 116 -8.36 -4.06 2.19
CA SER A 116 -8.36 -4.58 3.56
C SER A 116 -7.22 -5.57 3.80
N LEU A 117 -6.94 -6.44 2.84
CA LEU A 117 -5.82 -7.39 2.90
C LEU A 117 -4.47 -6.67 2.90
N VAL A 118 -4.31 -5.63 2.07
CA VAL A 118 -3.08 -4.82 2.03
C VAL A 118 -2.88 -4.11 3.37
N TYR A 119 -3.92 -3.49 3.93
CA TYR A 119 -3.83 -2.83 5.25
C TYR A 119 -3.56 -3.84 6.38
N GLY A 120 -4.20 -5.01 6.35
CA GLY A 120 -3.97 -6.09 7.31
C GLY A 120 -2.54 -6.62 7.26
N VAL A 121 -2.01 -6.82 6.06
CA VAL A 121 -0.60 -7.22 5.84
C VAL A 121 0.37 -6.14 6.30
N SER A 122 0.09 -4.88 5.99
CA SER A 122 0.90 -3.76 6.44
C SER A 122 0.95 -3.68 7.96
N LEU A 123 -0.20 -3.83 8.62
CA LEU A 123 -0.31 -3.86 10.07
C LEU A 123 0.44 -5.07 10.69
N TYR A 124 0.31 -6.26 10.09
CA TYR A 124 1.05 -7.46 10.52
C TYR A 124 2.56 -7.31 10.34
N ALA A 125 2.98 -6.55 9.35
CA ALA A 125 4.37 -6.35 8.98
C ALA A 125 5.10 -5.28 9.82
N VAL A 126 4.35 -4.46 10.59
CA VAL A 126 4.95 -3.48 11.51
C VAL A 126 5.88 -4.21 12.49
N GLY A 127 7.12 -3.78 12.62
CA GLY A 127 8.13 -4.38 13.51
C GLY A 127 8.69 -5.74 13.08
N LYS A 128 8.38 -6.28 11.88
CA LYS A 128 8.88 -7.58 11.41
C LYS A 128 9.98 -7.45 10.36
N ALA A 129 10.79 -8.51 10.25
CA ALA A 129 11.88 -8.61 9.29
C ALA A 129 11.40 -8.42 7.84
N ILE A 130 12.22 -7.77 7.00
CA ILE A 130 11.91 -7.38 5.62
C ILE A 130 11.45 -8.57 4.74
N ASN A 131 11.99 -9.76 4.99
CA ASN A 131 11.62 -10.99 4.27
C ASN A 131 10.15 -11.38 4.52
N ILE A 132 9.65 -11.18 5.75
CA ILE A 132 8.26 -11.45 6.12
C ILE A 132 7.35 -10.41 5.45
N LYS A 133 7.74 -9.13 5.48
CA LYS A 133 7.05 -8.04 4.78
C LYS A 133 6.89 -8.33 3.29
N ASN A 134 7.98 -8.70 2.63
CA ASN A 134 7.98 -8.99 1.19
C ASN A 134 7.12 -10.23 0.83
N LYS A 135 7.19 -11.30 1.65
CA LYS A 135 6.35 -12.50 1.44
C LYS A 135 4.87 -12.19 1.60
N ALA A 136 4.53 -11.41 2.61
CA ALA A 136 3.15 -11.02 2.89
C ALA A 136 2.59 -10.12 1.75
N ALA A 137 3.34 -9.11 1.29
CA ALA A 137 2.97 -8.26 0.16
C ALA A 137 2.82 -9.08 -1.15
N TYR A 138 3.71 -10.05 -1.40
CA TYR A 138 3.59 -10.95 -2.56
C TYR A 138 2.30 -11.76 -2.52
N MET A 139 1.94 -12.31 -1.36
CA MET A 139 0.68 -13.06 -1.19
C MET A 139 -0.54 -12.16 -1.39
N SER A 140 -0.54 -10.92 -0.86
CA SER A 140 -1.62 -9.95 -1.12
C SER A 140 -1.78 -9.66 -2.60
N GLY A 141 -0.69 -9.46 -3.35
CA GLY A 141 -0.74 -9.25 -4.79
C GLY A 141 -1.36 -10.43 -5.55
N ILE A 142 -1.04 -11.68 -5.16
CA ILE A 142 -1.66 -12.88 -5.76
C ILE A 142 -3.17 -12.91 -5.45
N MET A 143 -3.56 -12.66 -4.20
CA MET A 143 -4.98 -12.66 -3.81
C MET A 143 -5.75 -11.59 -4.60
N GLN A 144 -5.19 -10.39 -4.73
CA GLN A 144 -5.80 -9.30 -5.48
C GLN A 144 -6.02 -9.66 -6.96
N ILE A 145 -5.01 -10.26 -7.62
CA ILE A 145 -5.17 -10.76 -8.99
C ILE A 145 -6.27 -11.82 -9.07
N SER A 146 -6.32 -12.76 -8.11
CA SER A 146 -7.33 -13.81 -8.08
C SER A 146 -8.74 -13.22 -7.94
N LEU A 147 -8.92 -12.23 -7.06
CA LEU A 147 -10.21 -11.53 -6.88
C LEU A 147 -10.65 -10.82 -8.17
N GLY A 148 -9.74 -10.09 -8.81
CA GLY A 148 -10.04 -9.41 -10.08
C GLY A 148 -10.39 -10.37 -11.21
N VAL A 149 -9.72 -11.53 -11.30
CA VAL A 149 -10.04 -12.59 -12.27
C VAL A 149 -11.43 -13.18 -12.00
N VAL A 150 -11.75 -13.50 -10.74
CA VAL A 150 -13.10 -13.99 -10.36
C VAL A 150 -14.17 -12.99 -10.76
N CYS A 151 -13.92 -11.69 -10.54
CA CYS A 151 -14.86 -10.65 -10.93
C CYS A 151 -15.03 -10.54 -12.45
N LEU A 152 -13.95 -10.63 -13.24
CA LEU A 152 -14.04 -10.67 -14.70
C LEU A 152 -14.84 -11.88 -15.22
N ILE A 153 -14.67 -13.04 -14.59
CA ILE A 153 -15.46 -14.24 -14.93
C ILE A 153 -16.95 -13.98 -14.67
N GLU A 154 -17.28 -13.36 -13.54
CA GLU A 154 -18.66 -13.00 -13.19
C GLU A 154 -19.26 -11.97 -14.15
N VAL A 155 -18.50 -10.96 -14.57
CA VAL A 155 -18.89 -10.01 -15.62
C VAL A 155 -19.17 -10.75 -16.93
N GLY A 156 -18.29 -11.66 -17.36
CA GLY A 156 -18.49 -12.49 -18.54
C GLY A 156 -19.73 -13.38 -18.44
N ARG A 157 -19.96 -13.99 -17.27
CA ARG A 157 -21.16 -14.79 -17.01
C ARG A 157 -22.44 -13.96 -17.17
N LYS A 158 -22.48 -12.77 -16.56
CA LYS A 158 -23.63 -11.86 -16.63
C LYS A 158 -23.83 -11.29 -18.03
N PHE A 159 -22.76 -11.07 -18.78
CA PHE A 159 -22.84 -10.65 -20.18
C PHE A 159 -23.52 -11.72 -21.04
N TYR A 160 -23.20 -13.00 -20.83
CA TYR A 160 -23.73 -14.11 -21.64
C TYR A 160 -25.13 -14.52 -21.20
N PHE A 161 -25.39 -14.63 -19.89
CA PHE A 161 -26.69 -15.10 -19.36
C PHE A 161 -27.68 -13.97 -19.06
N GLY A 162 -27.22 -12.71 -19.13
CA GLY A 162 -28.01 -11.56 -18.75
C GLY A 162 -27.93 -11.27 -17.24
N SER A 163 -28.29 -10.06 -16.87
CA SER A 163 -28.49 -9.58 -15.49
C SER A 163 -29.48 -8.41 -15.51
N GLU A 164 -30.17 -8.21 -14.40
CA GLU A 164 -31.11 -7.09 -14.20
C GLU A 164 -30.64 -6.25 -13.00
N PRO A 165 -29.62 -5.40 -13.19
CA PRO A 165 -29.07 -4.63 -12.09
C PRO A 165 -30.09 -3.61 -11.55
N ILE A 166 -30.22 -3.58 -10.20
CA ILE A 166 -31.13 -2.68 -9.50
C ILE A 166 -30.44 -1.34 -9.27
N SER A 167 -30.72 -0.36 -10.13
CA SER A 167 -30.08 0.96 -10.18
C SER A 167 -30.08 1.70 -8.84
N ASN A 168 -31.23 1.71 -8.13
CA ASN A 168 -31.33 2.42 -6.84
C ASN A 168 -30.37 1.87 -5.79
N ILE A 169 -30.21 0.54 -5.73
CA ILE A 169 -29.27 -0.10 -4.79
C ILE A 169 -27.85 0.24 -5.19
N MET A 170 -27.51 0.19 -6.48
CA MET A 170 -26.19 0.58 -6.98
C MET A 170 -25.82 2.00 -6.54
N ILE A 171 -26.71 2.97 -6.81
CA ILE A 171 -26.45 4.39 -6.51
C ILE A 171 -26.32 4.62 -5.00
N ILE A 172 -27.25 4.10 -4.19
CA ILE A 172 -27.24 4.33 -2.73
C ILE A 172 -26.00 3.71 -2.10
N THR A 173 -25.68 2.46 -2.47
CA THR A 173 -24.53 1.75 -1.93
C THR A 173 -23.22 2.44 -2.32
N SER A 174 -23.06 2.84 -3.59
CA SER A 174 -21.84 3.52 -4.03
C SER A 174 -21.70 4.94 -3.46
N ILE A 175 -22.79 5.63 -3.13
CA ILE A 175 -22.72 6.90 -2.36
C ILE A 175 -22.19 6.62 -0.95
N MET A 176 -22.64 5.55 -0.29
CA MET A 176 -22.12 5.18 1.03
C MET A 176 -20.64 4.84 0.96
N ALA A 177 -20.22 4.07 -0.05
CA ALA A 177 -18.83 3.73 -0.29
C ALA A 177 -17.97 4.96 -0.60
N LEU A 178 -18.48 5.88 -1.43
CA LEU A 178 -17.80 7.13 -1.74
C LEU A 178 -17.54 7.95 -0.46
N ILE A 179 -18.53 8.08 0.43
CA ILE A 179 -18.35 8.78 1.71
C ILE A 179 -17.30 8.09 2.57
N ALA A 180 -17.34 6.75 2.66
CA ALA A 180 -16.36 5.96 3.40
C ALA A 180 -14.94 6.16 2.85
N ASN A 181 -14.74 6.12 1.52
CA ASN A 181 -13.45 6.28 0.87
C ASN A 181 -12.91 7.71 0.95
N VAL A 182 -13.76 8.73 0.84
CA VAL A 182 -13.37 10.12 1.10
C VAL A 182 -12.90 10.28 2.56
N PHE A 183 -13.56 9.61 3.50
CA PHE A 183 -13.14 9.62 4.90
C PHE A 183 -11.80 8.90 5.09
N CYS A 184 -11.58 7.74 4.45
CA CYS A 184 -10.29 7.04 4.42
C CYS A 184 -9.19 7.94 3.84
N LEU A 185 -9.46 8.60 2.72
CA LEU A 185 -8.53 9.53 2.08
C LEU A 185 -8.15 10.69 3.02
N PHE A 186 -9.11 11.21 3.77
CA PHE A 186 -8.86 12.25 4.77
C PHE A 186 -8.00 11.74 5.94
N LEU A 187 -8.23 10.52 6.42
CA LEU A 187 -7.41 9.89 7.46
C LEU A 187 -5.95 9.73 7.02
N ILE A 188 -5.73 9.33 5.77
CA ILE A 188 -4.38 9.11 5.22
C ILE A 188 -3.70 10.43 4.87
N HIS A 189 -4.46 11.49 4.53
CA HIS A 189 -3.91 12.76 4.03
C HIS A 189 -2.84 13.36 4.96
N LYS A 190 -3.00 13.24 6.26
CA LYS A 190 -2.03 13.71 7.26
C LYS A 190 -0.69 12.95 7.22
N HIS A 191 -0.65 11.76 6.61
CA HIS A 191 0.48 10.85 6.56
C HIS A 191 0.97 10.59 5.12
N LYS A 192 0.43 11.32 4.12
CA LYS A 192 0.74 11.13 2.68
C LYS A 192 2.22 11.35 2.33
N ASP A 193 2.91 12.17 3.11
CA ASP A 193 4.33 12.47 2.91
C ASP A 193 5.24 11.56 3.77
N GLY A 194 4.64 10.61 4.51
CA GLY A 194 5.32 9.62 5.32
C GLY A 194 5.96 8.48 4.51
N GLU A 195 6.02 7.30 5.10
CA GLU A 195 6.63 6.10 4.47
C GLU A 195 5.93 5.69 3.16
N ILE A 196 6.65 4.89 2.34
CA ILE A 196 6.20 4.48 0.99
C ILE A 196 4.83 3.79 1.02
N HIS A 197 4.53 3.02 2.08
CA HIS A 197 3.24 2.34 2.21
C HIS A 197 2.07 3.32 2.44
N MET A 198 2.31 4.45 3.11
CA MET A 198 1.28 5.49 3.31
C MET A 198 0.97 6.23 2.01
N LYS A 199 2.00 6.50 1.18
CA LYS A 199 1.80 7.07 -0.17
C LYS A 199 1.00 6.12 -1.07
N ALA A 200 1.31 4.81 -1.02
CA ALA A 200 0.56 3.81 -1.76
C ALA A 200 -0.91 3.76 -1.31
N SER A 201 -1.18 3.74 0.00
CA SER A 201 -2.52 3.76 0.57
C SER A 201 -3.32 4.98 0.14
N TRP A 202 -2.67 6.17 0.06
CA TRP A 202 -3.34 7.38 -0.40
C TRP A 202 -3.76 7.28 -1.88
N ILE A 203 -2.89 6.72 -2.75
CA ILE A 203 -3.19 6.50 -4.17
C ILE A 203 -4.35 5.51 -4.33
N PHE A 204 -4.38 4.42 -3.57
CA PHE A 204 -5.46 3.44 -3.60
C PHE A 204 -6.79 4.06 -3.19
N SER A 205 -6.87 4.71 -2.04
CA SER A 205 -8.10 5.40 -1.62
C SER A 205 -8.56 6.50 -2.59
N ALA A 206 -7.65 7.17 -3.29
CA ALA A 206 -8.02 8.12 -4.34
C ALA A 206 -8.61 7.42 -5.58
N ASN A 207 -8.11 6.25 -5.94
CA ASN A 207 -8.67 5.43 -7.01
C ASN A 207 -10.07 4.93 -6.66
N ASP A 208 -10.31 4.50 -5.41
CA ASP A 208 -11.62 4.02 -4.95
C ASP A 208 -12.69 5.11 -5.06
N VAL A 209 -12.36 6.36 -4.75
CA VAL A 209 -13.25 7.50 -4.98
C VAL A 209 -13.68 7.59 -6.44
N ILE A 210 -12.75 7.39 -7.38
CA ILE A 210 -13.04 7.41 -8.83
C ILE A 210 -13.90 6.21 -9.23
N VAL A 211 -13.61 5.03 -8.71
CA VAL A 211 -14.38 3.79 -8.95
C VAL A 211 -15.81 3.96 -8.46
N ASN A 212 -16.02 4.44 -7.24
CA ASN A 212 -17.33 4.69 -6.67
C ASN A 212 -18.16 5.67 -7.51
N LEU A 213 -17.55 6.76 -7.99
CA LEU A 213 -18.20 7.67 -8.94
C LEU A 213 -18.59 6.94 -10.22
N GLY A 214 -17.72 6.06 -10.73
CA GLY A 214 -18.01 5.21 -11.88
C GLY A 214 -19.23 4.33 -11.68
N VAL A 215 -19.38 3.69 -10.51
CA VAL A 215 -20.55 2.84 -10.20
C VAL A 215 -21.81 3.68 -10.04
N ILE A 216 -21.75 4.89 -9.46
CA ILE A 216 -22.89 5.82 -9.39
C ILE A 216 -23.37 6.21 -10.80
N TYR A 217 -22.43 6.61 -11.68
CA TYR A 217 -22.76 6.91 -13.07
C TYR A 217 -23.35 5.71 -13.79
N SER A 218 -22.75 4.55 -13.61
CA SER A 218 -23.24 3.29 -14.16
C SER A 218 -24.67 2.99 -13.74
N GLY A 219 -24.98 3.06 -12.44
CA GLY A 219 -26.33 2.87 -11.90
C GLY A 219 -27.34 3.87 -12.48
N THR A 220 -26.90 5.13 -12.68
CA THR A 220 -27.73 6.16 -13.32
C THR A 220 -28.02 5.80 -14.79
N PHE A 221 -27.01 5.37 -15.56
CA PHE A 221 -27.23 4.95 -16.95
C PHE A 221 -28.04 3.67 -17.06
N VAL A 222 -27.88 2.71 -16.14
CA VAL A 222 -28.74 1.51 -16.06
C VAL A 222 -30.20 1.92 -15.92
N TYR A 223 -30.49 2.92 -15.05
CA TYR A 223 -31.86 3.43 -14.86
C TYR A 223 -32.44 4.04 -16.14
N PHE A 224 -31.69 4.91 -16.83
CA PHE A 224 -32.22 5.62 -18.02
C PHE A 224 -32.26 4.73 -19.28
N LEU A 225 -31.30 3.83 -19.43
CA LEU A 225 -31.17 3.01 -20.64
C LEU A 225 -31.90 1.67 -20.54
N ASN A 226 -32.38 1.28 -19.34
CA ASN A 226 -32.91 -0.05 -19.05
C ASN A 226 -32.00 -1.18 -19.60
N SER A 227 -30.70 -1.03 -19.43
CA SER A 227 -29.68 -1.93 -19.95
C SER A 227 -28.62 -2.21 -18.88
N ASN A 228 -28.13 -3.46 -18.85
CA ASN A 228 -27.05 -3.86 -17.93
C ASN A 228 -25.64 -3.52 -18.45
N ILE A 229 -25.53 -3.07 -19.71
CA ILE A 229 -24.23 -2.80 -20.34
C ILE A 229 -23.37 -1.80 -19.55
N PRO A 230 -23.91 -0.67 -19.03
CA PRO A 230 -23.10 0.26 -18.23
C PRO A 230 -22.51 -0.41 -16.97
N ASP A 231 -23.29 -1.24 -16.29
CA ASP A 231 -22.84 -1.97 -15.10
C ASP A 231 -21.73 -2.98 -15.41
N LEU A 232 -21.90 -3.74 -16.50
CA LEU A 232 -20.89 -4.68 -16.98
C LEU A 232 -19.58 -3.98 -17.37
N ALA A 233 -19.70 -2.84 -18.06
CA ALA A 233 -18.54 -2.07 -18.50
C ALA A 233 -17.73 -1.55 -17.32
N VAL A 234 -18.39 -0.99 -16.29
CA VAL A 234 -17.73 -0.52 -15.07
C VAL A 234 -17.17 -1.68 -14.28
N GLY A 235 -17.92 -2.77 -14.11
CA GLY A 235 -17.43 -3.98 -13.44
C GLY A 235 -16.16 -4.56 -14.08
N ALA A 236 -16.11 -4.61 -15.43
CA ALA A 236 -14.94 -5.04 -16.18
C ALA A 236 -13.75 -4.09 -15.97
N LEU A 237 -13.99 -2.77 -16.03
CA LEU A 237 -12.95 -1.76 -15.86
C LEU A 237 -12.33 -1.82 -14.46
N VAL A 238 -13.16 -1.90 -13.43
CA VAL A 238 -12.70 -2.04 -12.03
C VAL A 238 -11.89 -3.32 -11.85
N SER A 239 -12.39 -4.45 -12.36
CA SER A 239 -11.67 -5.74 -12.30
C SER A 239 -10.27 -5.66 -12.93
N ILE A 240 -10.12 -4.94 -14.04
CA ILE A 240 -8.82 -4.73 -14.69
C ILE A 240 -7.92 -3.86 -13.82
N ILE A 241 -8.45 -2.83 -13.16
CA ILE A 241 -7.70 -1.97 -12.24
C ILE A 241 -7.18 -2.81 -11.08
N VAL A 242 -8.02 -3.64 -10.45
CA VAL A 242 -7.66 -4.55 -9.36
C VAL A 242 -6.53 -5.49 -9.78
N ILE A 243 -6.63 -6.14 -10.94
CA ILE A 243 -5.60 -7.03 -11.48
C ILE A 243 -4.27 -6.28 -11.68
N ARG A 244 -4.31 -5.08 -12.25
CA ARG A 244 -3.12 -4.24 -12.44
C ARG A 244 -2.46 -3.86 -11.12
N GLY A 245 -3.25 -3.53 -10.10
CA GLY A 245 -2.80 -3.28 -8.73
C GLY A 245 -2.03 -4.47 -8.16
N GLY A 246 -2.58 -5.67 -8.27
CA GLY A 246 -1.93 -6.90 -7.82
C GLY A 246 -0.59 -7.16 -8.53
N PHE A 247 -0.52 -6.95 -9.85
CA PHE A 247 0.76 -7.05 -10.59
C PHE A 247 1.78 -5.99 -10.14
N ALA A 248 1.35 -4.76 -9.87
CA ALA A 248 2.23 -3.71 -9.36
C ALA A 248 2.85 -4.09 -8.00
N ILE A 249 2.05 -4.64 -7.07
CA ILE A 249 2.52 -5.13 -5.77
C ILE A 249 3.55 -6.26 -5.96
N ILE A 250 3.27 -7.24 -6.81
CA ILE A 250 4.19 -8.35 -7.09
C ILE A 250 5.51 -7.84 -7.70
N LYS A 251 5.44 -6.87 -8.61
CA LYS A 251 6.64 -6.27 -9.22
C LYS A 251 7.52 -5.55 -8.19
N MET A 252 6.91 -4.81 -7.26
CA MET A 252 7.65 -4.15 -6.17
C MET A 252 8.39 -5.14 -5.28
N THR A 253 7.78 -6.30 -4.97
CA THR A 253 8.44 -7.33 -4.14
C THR A 253 9.56 -8.05 -4.86
N ARG A 254 9.46 -8.25 -6.19
CA ARG A 254 10.52 -8.87 -7.00
C ARG A 254 11.71 -7.95 -7.21
N GLY A 255 11.50 -6.66 -7.44
CA GLY A 255 12.58 -5.68 -7.60
C GLY A 255 13.51 -5.60 -6.39
N LYS A 256 12.99 -5.72 -5.18
CA LYS A 256 13.78 -5.78 -3.95
C LYS A 256 14.58 -7.12 -3.81
N ARG A 257 14.06 -8.23 -4.32
CA ARG A 257 14.78 -9.52 -4.32
C ARG A 257 16.00 -9.55 -5.25
N MET A 258 15.94 -8.90 -6.41
CA MET A 258 17.08 -8.82 -7.33
C MET A 258 18.21 -7.96 -6.76
N ALA A 259 17.92 -6.89 -6.03
CA ALA A 259 18.93 -6.05 -5.39
C ALA A 259 19.68 -6.77 -4.26
N VAL A 260 19.06 -7.71 -3.55
CA VAL A 260 19.69 -8.53 -2.49
C VAL A 260 20.46 -9.71 -3.08
N GLY A 261 20.06 -10.26 -4.24
CA GLY A 261 20.71 -11.41 -4.87
C GLY A 261 22.01 -11.07 -5.62
N TYR A 262 22.20 -9.83 -6.05
CA TYR A 262 23.39 -9.43 -6.81
C TYR A 262 24.63 -9.14 -5.94
N CYS A 263 24.47 -8.96 -4.64
CA CYS A 263 25.60 -8.75 -3.73
C CYS A 263 26.22 -10.07 -3.20
N GLY A 264 25.62 -11.22 -3.52
CA GLY A 264 26.07 -12.55 -3.04
C GLY A 264 26.84 -13.40 -4.04
N ALA A 265 26.99 -12.98 -5.31
CA ALA A 265 27.55 -13.85 -6.37
C ALA A 265 28.85 -13.36 -7.01
N SER A 266 29.51 -12.33 -6.52
CA SER A 266 30.88 -11.99 -6.98
C SER A 266 31.85 -11.93 -5.81
N GLY A 267 32.18 -13.12 -5.31
CA GLY A 267 33.45 -13.33 -4.63
C GLY A 267 34.54 -13.38 -5.70
N ASN A 268 35.07 -12.21 -6.09
CA ASN A 268 36.43 -11.96 -6.54
C ASN A 268 36.54 -10.48 -7.01
N GLY A 269 37.25 -9.72 -6.26
CA GLY A 269 38.00 -8.57 -6.76
C GLY A 269 37.23 -7.25 -6.89
N CYS A 270 37.27 -6.48 -5.83
CA CYS A 270 37.78 -5.10 -5.82
C CYS A 270 38.23 -4.77 -4.39
#